data_f0036ef02f4aa34c27aee343af9082c0
#
_entry.id   f0036ef02f4aa34c27aee343af9082c0
#
_cell.length_a   1.000
_cell.length_b   1.000
_cell.length_c   1.000
_cell.angle_alpha   90.00
_cell.angle_beta   90.00
_cell.angle_gamma   90.00
#
_symmetry.space_group_name_H-M   'P 1'
#
loop_
_entity.id
_entity.type
_entity.pdbx_description
1 polymer ?
#
loop_
_entity_poly.entity_id
_entity_poly.type
_entity_poly.pdbx_seq_one_letter_code
_entity_poly.pdbx_strand_id
1 'polypeptide(L)'
;RSQDFAQAIEQASAIPELCAKCVALIDRTGPVVAVIPFLADLNLAVLNQTLGRNFQTLSKEMTNKLFSDCEPGAFPALAMAYGLPVIIDIDMLENETVFSASGCSSTLLKIPGMAFRLAMRGAVKGHIAVWPDQVEKLAAPDRSSDTPNTLDSVTRKLQRLHQLPPMPETAVRIMHLTSDPESDVFQLAELIERDPSLTAQVMRYARSALFAYRGELSSVKDAVNIVLGFDRVAQLAMGISAAKAFNIPQDGPFGLTKFWQHALYNAVLSQALALLANPDLLIDDKQAYLSGLLHNFGLLLLGHLFPPEFKMLNRLRETNPDASMQEIEDQVFGMGGAQDIIAIGHAPVGASLLKIWGLPETSIMVTHIVIMRT
;
A
#
# COMPACT_ATOMS: atom_id res chain seq x y z
N ARG A 1 -14.58 4.43 -31.39
CA ARG A 1 -15.94 3.89 -31.22
C ARG A 1 -16.27 3.15 -32.51
N SER A 2 -16.38 1.80 -32.51
CA SER A 2 -16.92 1.11 -33.68
C SER A 2 -18.44 1.32 -33.63
N GLN A 3 -19.02 1.84 -34.71
CA GLN A 3 -20.46 2.04 -34.81
C GLN A 3 -21.23 0.70 -34.69
N ASP A 4 -20.60 -0.41 -35.03
CA ASP A 4 -21.20 -1.72 -35.09
C ASP A 4 -21.56 -2.31 -33.72
N PHE A 5 -20.68 -2.16 -32.71
CA PHE A 5 -20.95 -2.67 -31.36
C PHE A 5 -22.05 -1.84 -30.64
N ALA A 6 -22.10 -0.54 -30.89
CA ALA A 6 -23.16 0.31 -30.37
C ALA A 6 -24.54 -0.07 -30.91
N GLN A 7 -24.63 -0.43 -32.20
CA GLN A 7 -25.88 -0.90 -32.82
C GLN A 7 -26.33 -2.23 -32.21
N ALA A 8 -25.41 -3.15 -31.95
CA ALA A 8 -25.73 -4.43 -31.31
C ALA A 8 -26.27 -4.25 -29.88
N ILE A 9 -25.76 -3.27 -29.13
CA ILE A 9 -26.25 -2.93 -27.78
C ILE A 9 -27.70 -2.41 -27.87
N GLU A 10 -27.99 -1.50 -28.80
CA GLU A 10 -29.35 -0.97 -29.02
C GLU A 10 -30.33 -2.05 -29.43
N GLN A 11 -29.96 -2.90 -30.40
CA GLN A 11 -30.82 -3.99 -30.89
C GLN A 11 -31.13 -5.05 -29.83
N ALA A 12 -30.13 -5.33 -28.95
CA ALA A 12 -30.29 -6.27 -27.85
C ALA A 12 -31.00 -5.67 -26.63
N SER A 13 -31.33 -4.38 -26.62
CA SER A 13 -31.81 -3.63 -25.45
C SER A 13 -30.93 -3.86 -24.21
N ALA A 14 -29.63 -4.00 -24.44
CA ALA A 14 -28.66 -4.20 -23.36
C ALA A 14 -28.35 -2.87 -22.67
N ILE A 15 -28.07 -2.92 -21.38
CA ILE A 15 -27.70 -1.76 -20.59
C ILE A 15 -26.24 -1.42 -20.91
N PRO A 16 -25.92 -0.24 -21.50
CA PRO A 16 -24.58 0.08 -21.98
C PRO A 16 -23.51 0.06 -20.88
N GLU A 17 -23.87 0.38 -19.63
CA GLU A 17 -23.00 0.35 -18.44
C GLU A 17 -22.54 -1.06 -18.09
N LEU A 18 -23.33 -2.08 -18.44
CA LEU A 18 -23.02 -3.49 -18.22
C LEU A 18 -22.26 -4.12 -19.40
N CYS A 19 -21.99 -3.34 -20.45
CA CYS A 19 -21.30 -3.83 -21.65
C CYS A 19 -19.78 -3.65 -21.49
N ALA A 20 -19.03 -4.69 -21.80
CA ALA A 20 -17.57 -4.71 -21.82
C ALA A 20 -17.02 -4.49 -23.22
N LYS A 21 -16.07 -3.59 -23.39
CA LYS A 21 -15.28 -3.44 -24.62
C LYS A 21 -13.83 -3.80 -24.41
N CYS A 22 -13.18 -4.27 -25.50
CA CYS A 22 -11.76 -4.57 -25.57
C CYS A 22 -10.96 -3.44 -26.19
N VAL A 23 -9.83 -3.11 -25.60
CA VAL A 23 -8.80 -2.23 -26.17
C VAL A 23 -7.50 -3.03 -26.28
N ALA A 24 -7.06 -3.28 -27.50
CA ALA A 24 -5.80 -3.99 -27.72
C ALA A 24 -4.61 -3.05 -27.54
N LEU A 25 -3.66 -3.49 -26.75
CA LEU A 25 -2.44 -2.78 -26.36
C LEU A 25 -1.22 -3.59 -26.73
N ILE A 26 -0.09 -2.93 -26.86
CA ILE A 26 1.22 -3.56 -27.05
C ILE A 26 2.28 -2.85 -26.23
N ASP A 27 3.23 -3.60 -25.72
CA ASP A 27 4.49 -3.10 -25.19
C ASP A 27 5.68 -3.97 -25.65
N ARG A 28 6.82 -3.86 -25.02
CA ARG A 28 8.04 -4.63 -25.36
C ARG A 28 7.87 -6.14 -25.12
N THR A 29 6.92 -6.57 -24.32
CA THR A 29 6.68 -7.99 -23.98
C THR A 29 5.65 -8.65 -24.87
N GLY A 30 4.89 -7.88 -25.66
CA GLY A 30 3.90 -8.38 -26.60
C GLY A 30 2.51 -7.74 -26.44
N PRO A 31 1.52 -8.29 -27.16
CA PRO A 31 0.15 -7.78 -27.12
C PRO A 31 -0.56 -8.15 -25.81
N VAL A 32 -1.38 -7.22 -25.32
CA VAL A 32 -2.22 -7.33 -24.11
C VAL A 32 -3.58 -6.74 -24.42
N VAL A 33 -4.64 -7.21 -23.79
CA VAL A 33 -5.99 -6.67 -23.98
C VAL A 33 -6.48 -6.04 -22.69
N ALA A 34 -6.85 -4.76 -22.77
CA ALA A 34 -7.58 -4.08 -21.68
C ALA A 34 -9.09 -4.27 -21.88
N VAL A 35 -9.80 -4.69 -20.83
CA VAL A 35 -11.25 -4.85 -20.77
C VAL A 35 -11.83 -3.79 -19.86
N ILE A 36 -12.66 -2.90 -20.41
CA ILE A 36 -13.24 -1.76 -19.71
C ILE A 36 -14.74 -1.63 -20.00
N PRO A 37 -15.51 -0.87 -19.19
CA PRO A 37 -16.90 -0.54 -19.52
C PRO A 37 -17.02 0.13 -20.89
N PHE A 38 -18.08 -0.18 -21.61
CA PHE A 38 -18.26 0.32 -22.98
C PHE A 38 -18.30 1.85 -23.07
N LEU A 39 -18.96 2.50 -22.13
CA LEU A 39 -19.08 3.95 -22.09
C LEU A 39 -17.84 4.69 -21.57
N ALA A 40 -16.93 3.98 -20.91
CA ALA A 40 -15.71 4.56 -20.37
C ALA A 40 -14.58 4.57 -21.39
N ASP A 41 -13.60 5.43 -21.22
CA ASP A 41 -12.35 5.43 -22.00
C ASP A 41 -11.19 4.82 -21.20
N LEU A 42 -10.21 4.26 -21.89
CA LEU A 42 -9.02 3.70 -21.25
C LEU A 42 -8.08 4.81 -20.79
N ASN A 43 -7.74 4.82 -19.50
CA ASN A 43 -6.71 5.70 -18.98
C ASN A 43 -5.33 5.05 -19.16
N LEU A 44 -4.73 5.28 -20.33
CA LEU A 44 -3.44 4.70 -20.70
C LEU A 44 -2.29 5.20 -19.78
N ALA A 45 -2.38 6.44 -19.29
CA ALA A 45 -1.39 7.02 -18.38
C ALA A 45 -1.42 6.32 -17.02
N VAL A 46 -2.59 6.12 -16.43
CA VAL A 46 -2.76 5.38 -15.19
C VAL A 46 -2.33 3.92 -15.36
N LEU A 47 -2.73 3.28 -16.46
CA LEU A 47 -2.34 1.91 -16.77
C LEU A 47 -0.82 1.75 -16.82
N ASN A 48 -0.13 2.64 -17.55
CA ASN A 48 1.33 2.61 -17.69
C ASN A 48 2.03 2.87 -16.36
N GLN A 49 1.52 3.80 -15.58
CA GLN A 49 2.06 4.12 -14.25
C GLN A 49 1.84 2.97 -13.27
N THR A 50 0.64 2.38 -13.24
CA THR A 50 0.28 1.31 -12.30
C THR A 50 1.08 0.04 -12.54
N LEU A 51 1.35 -0.30 -13.81
CA LEU A 51 2.06 -1.54 -14.17
C LEU A 51 3.55 -1.35 -14.41
N GLY A 52 4.07 -0.11 -14.29
CA GLY A 52 5.48 0.21 -14.59
C GLY A 52 5.88 -0.14 -16.02
N ARG A 53 4.91 -0.19 -16.95
CA ARG A 53 5.07 -0.60 -18.34
C ARG A 53 4.72 0.57 -19.27
N ASN A 54 5.10 0.48 -20.54
CA ASN A 54 4.82 1.53 -21.52
C ASN A 54 3.95 0.95 -22.64
N PHE A 55 2.66 0.83 -22.37
CA PHE A 55 1.67 0.36 -23.34
C PHE A 55 1.32 1.45 -24.35
N GLN A 56 1.09 1.01 -25.57
CA GLN A 56 0.53 1.80 -26.66
C GLN A 56 -0.67 1.08 -27.24
N THR A 57 -1.64 1.81 -27.77
CA THR A 57 -2.80 1.20 -28.43
C THR A 57 -2.35 0.57 -29.76
N LEU A 58 -2.78 -0.65 -29.99
CA LEU A 58 -2.57 -1.32 -31.29
C LEU A 58 -3.40 -0.69 -32.40
N SER A 59 -2.84 -0.68 -33.62
CA SER A 59 -3.59 -0.27 -34.79
C SER A 59 -4.75 -1.21 -35.07
N LYS A 60 -5.80 -0.70 -35.73
CA LYS A 60 -6.96 -1.51 -36.13
C LYS A 60 -6.58 -2.77 -36.94
N GLU A 61 -5.60 -2.63 -37.84
CA GLU A 61 -5.12 -3.74 -38.68
C GLU A 61 -4.46 -4.85 -37.86
N MET A 62 -3.65 -4.46 -36.86
CA MET A 62 -2.97 -5.41 -35.97
C MET A 62 -3.97 -6.05 -35.00
N THR A 63 -4.95 -5.29 -34.52
CA THR A 63 -6.02 -5.82 -33.66
C THR A 63 -6.85 -6.88 -34.41
N ASN A 64 -7.21 -6.60 -35.67
CA ASN A 64 -7.93 -7.60 -36.50
C ASN A 64 -7.12 -8.89 -36.77
N LYS A 65 -5.80 -8.81 -36.79
CA LYS A 65 -4.94 -10.02 -36.89
C LYS A 65 -4.93 -10.84 -35.61
N LEU A 66 -5.02 -10.19 -34.43
CA LEU A 66 -5.10 -10.89 -33.15
C LEU A 66 -6.44 -11.63 -32.97
N PHE A 67 -7.52 -11.09 -33.53
CA PHE A 67 -8.87 -11.64 -33.50
C PHE A 67 -9.33 -11.96 -34.92
N SER A 68 -8.57 -12.84 -35.60
CA SER A 68 -8.74 -13.13 -37.02
C SER A 68 -10.06 -13.84 -37.39
N ASP A 69 -10.74 -14.41 -36.40
CA ASP A 69 -12.05 -15.05 -36.48
C ASP A 69 -13.22 -14.15 -36.14
N CYS A 70 -12.92 -12.88 -35.78
CA CYS A 70 -13.93 -11.87 -35.42
C CYS A 70 -14.13 -10.86 -36.54
N GLU A 71 -15.35 -10.32 -36.64
CA GLU A 71 -15.62 -9.14 -37.44
C GLU A 71 -14.90 -7.89 -36.85
N PRO A 72 -14.42 -6.97 -37.70
CA PRO A 72 -13.74 -5.78 -37.23
C PRO A 72 -14.57 -4.99 -36.22
N GLY A 73 -14.03 -4.80 -35.02
CA GLY A 73 -14.70 -4.05 -33.94
C GLY A 73 -15.61 -4.86 -33.04
N ALA A 74 -15.88 -6.14 -33.34
CA ALA A 74 -16.75 -7.03 -32.55
C ALA A 74 -15.93 -7.98 -31.64
N PHE A 75 -14.83 -7.51 -31.07
CA PHE A 75 -13.91 -8.34 -30.28
C PHE A 75 -14.49 -8.69 -28.91
N PRO A 76 -14.50 -9.98 -28.53
CA PRO A 76 -15.06 -10.42 -27.25
C PRO A 76 -14.17 -10.01 -26.06
N ALA A 77 -14.81 -9.64 -24.96
CA ALA A 77 -14.11 -9.31 -23.71
C ALA A 77 -13.38 -10.54 -23.09
N LEU A 78 -13.65 -11.74 -23.60
CA LEU A 78 -13.02 -12.99 -23.16
C LEU A 78 -11.68 -13.25 -23.90
N ALA A 79 -10.82 -12.25 -24.02
CA ALA A 79 -9.57 -12.32 -24.77
C ALA A 79 -8.57 -13.36 -24.26
N MET A 80 -8.72 -13.84 -23.03
CA MET A 80 -7.94 -14.98 -22.50
C MET A 80 -8.16 -16.27 -23.30
N ALA A 81 -9.33 -16.43 -23.93
CA ALA A 81 -9.60 -17.57 -24.82
C ALA A 81 -8.71 -17.58 -26.09
N TYR A 82 -8.16 -16.43 -26.44
CA TYR A 82 -7.19 -16.23 -27.53
C TYR A 82 -5.73 -16.36 -27.06
N GLY A 83 -5.50 -16.76 -25.80
CA GLY A 83 -4.16 -16.85 -25.22
C GLY A 83 -3.51 -15.48 -24.97
N LEU A 84 -4.29 -14.40 -24.98
CA LEU A 84 -3.81 -13.04 -24.75
C LEU A 84 -3.87 -12.69 -23.25
N PRO A 85 -2.83 -12.09 -22.69
CA PRO A 85 -2.90 -11.51 -21.35
C PRO A 85 -3.98 -10.42 -21.30
N VAL A 86 -4.75 -10.41 -20.20
CA VAL A 86 -5.86 -9.47 -20.00
C VAL A 86 -5.63 -8.60 -18.79
N ILE A 87 -5.91 -7.31 -18.95
CA ILE A 87 -6.02 -6.33 -17.86
C ILE A 87 -7.50 -5.91 -17.83
N ILE A 88 -8.14 -6.01 -16.66
CA ILE A 88 -9.57 -5.71 -16.55
C ILE A 88 -9.83 -4.59 -15.58
N ASP A 89 -10.77 -3.71 -15.95
CA ASP A 89 -11.28 -2.73 -15.00
C ASP A 89 -12.08 -3.43 -13.89
N ILE A 90 -11.78 -3.09 -12.63
CA ILE A 90 -12.33 -3.79 -11.47
C ILE A 90 -13.84 -3.65 -11.37
N ASP A 91 -14.40 -2.52 -11.80
CA ASP A 91 -15.84 -2.25 -11.74
C ASP A 91 -16.64 -3.24 -12.60
N MET A 92 -16.03 -3.78 -13.65
CA MET A 92 -16.65 -4.82 -14.48
C MET A 92 -16.89 -6.14 -13.75
N LEU A 93 -16.12 -6.41 -12.70
CA LEU A 93 -16.22 -7.66 -11.92
C LEU A 93 -17.34 -7.62 -10.87
N GLU A 94 -17.88 -6.44 -10.56
CA GLU A 94 -18.97 -6.27 -9.58
C GLU A 94 -20.33 -6.54 -10.18
N ASN A 95 -20.44 -6.52 -11.51
CA ASN A 95 -21.70 -6.69 -12.22
C ASN A 95 -22.26 -8.12 -12.08
N GLU A 96 -23.56 -8.24 -11.84
CA GLU A 96 -24.28 -9.53 -11.84
C GLU A 96 -24.40 -10.13 -13.25
N THR A 97 -24.37 -9.27 -14.27
CA THR A 97 -24.43 -9.64 -15.69
C THR A 97 -23.50 -8.73 -16.48
N VAL A 98 -22.72 -9.29 -17.39
CA VAL A 98 -21.85 -8.58 -18.31
C VAL A 98 -22.23 -8.92 -19.73
N PHE A 99 -22.35 -7.91 -20.58
CA PHE A 99 -22.53 -8.10 -22.03
C PHE A 99 -21.21 -7.89 -22.74
N SER A 100 -20.91 -8.71 -23.72
CA SER A 100 -19.69 -8.63 -24.53
C SER A 100 -20.03 -8.87 -26.00
N ALA A 101 -19.21 -8.32 -26.91
CA ALA A 101 -19.24 -8.76 -28.30
C ALA A 101 -18.99 -10.26 -28.41
N SER A 102 -19.59 -10.89 -29.41
CA SER A 102 -19.48 -12.34 -29.64
C SER A 102 -18.45 -12.75 -30.71
N GLY A 103 -17.76 -11.78 -31.31
CA GLY A 103 -16.98 -11.96 -32.55
C GLY A 103 -17.77 -11.55 -33.79
N CYS A 104 -19.08 -11.28 -33.67
CA CYS A 104 -19.95 -10.83 -34.73
C CYS A 104 -20.64 -9.51 -34.31
N SER A 105 -20.77 -8.58 -35.24
CA SER A 105 -21.35 -7.26 -35.00
C SER A 105 -22.86 -7.28 -34.70
N SER A 106 -23.55 -8.34 -35.05
CA SER A 106 -25.01 -8.51 -34.90
C SER A 106 -25.44 -9.21 -33.61
N THR A 107 -24.50 -9.72 -32.79
CA THR A 107 -24.82 -10.54 -31.60
C THR A 107 -24.00 -10.15 -30.39
N LEU A 108 -24.66 -10.19 -29.22
CA LEU A 108 -24.02 -10.03 -27.93
C LEU A 108 -24.02 -11.31 -27.10
N LEU A 109 -22.95 -11.54 -26.39
CA LEU A 109 -22.89 -12.56 -25.34
C LEU A 109 -23.42 -11.95 -24.04
N LYS A 110 -24.42 -12.57 -23.45
CA LYS A 110 -24.88 -12.28 -22.09
C LYS A 110 -24.20 -13.25 -21.13
N ILE A 111 -23.33 -12.77 -20.27
CA ILE A 111 -22.48 -13.57 -19.40
C ILE A 111 -22.89 -13.33 -17.95
N PRO A 112 -23.31 -14.35 -17.19
CA PRO A 112 -23.54 -14.21 -15.75
C PRO A 112 -22.25 -13.75 -15.05
N GLY A 113 -22.36 -12.81 -14.08
CA GLY A 113 -21.20 -12.21 -13.43
C GLY A 113 -20.26 -13.23 -12.77
N MET A 114 -20.81 -14.33 -12.22
CA MET A 114 -19.98 -15.41 -11.69
C MET A 114 -19.15 -16.09 -12.80
N ALA A 115 -19.72 -16.34 -13.96
CA ALA A 115 -19.01 -16.93 -15.09
C ALA A 115 -17.97 -15.97 -15.66
N PHE A 116 -18.29 -14.67 -15.71
CA PHE A 116 -17.35 -13.64 -16.13
C PHE A 116 -16.16 -13.53 -15.18
N ARG A 117 -16.39 -13.45 -13.87
CA ARG A 117 -15.32 -13.47 -12.85
C ARG A 117 -14.44 -14.72 -12.96
N LEU A 118 -15.04 -15.88 -13.21
CA LEU A 118 -14.29 -17.12 -13.39
C LEU A 118 -13.40 -17.07 -14.65
N ALA A 119 -13.94 -16.57 -15.77
CA ALA A 119 -13.18 -16.38 -17.00
C ALA A 119 -12.04 -15.35 -16.86
N MET A 120 -12.19 -14.35 -15.97
CA MET A 120 -11.19 -13.32 -15.71
C MET A 120 -10.24 -13.65 -14.53
N ARG A 121 -10.20 -14.91 -14.07
CA ARG A 121 -9.41 -15.30 -12.89
C ARG A 121 -7.92 -15.04 -13.02
N GLY A 122 -7.37 -15.10 -14.24
CA GLY A 122 -5.97 -14.83 -14.55
C GLY A 122 -5.68 -13.40 -15.05
N ALA A 123 -6.69 -12.53 -15.13
CA ALA A 123 -6.53 -11.16 -15.59
C ALA A 123 -5.92 -10.28 -14.50
N VAL A 124 -5.06 -9.36 -14.90
CA VAL A 124 -4.60 -8.26 -14.04
C VAL A 124 -5.77 -7.31 -13.81
N LYS A 125 -6.02 -6.92 -12.57
CA LYS A 125 -7.16 -6.09 -12.18
C LYS A 125 -6.69 -4.69 -11.79
N GLY A 126 -7.44 -3.65 -12.17
CA GLY A 126 -7.14 -2.27 -11.80
C GLY A 126 -8.23 -1.31 -12.24
N HIS A 127 -8.25 -0.10 -11.68
CA HIS A 127 -9.10 0.99 -12.17
C HIS A 127 -8.41 1.65 -13.37
N ILE A 128 -8.71 1.17 -14.55
CA ILE A 128 -8.10 1.60 -15.82
C ILE A 128 -9.05 2.36 -16.72
N ALA A 129 -10.33 2.44 -16.35
CA ALA A 129 -11.36 3.17 -17.08
C ALA A 129 -11.56 4.59 -16.53
N VAL A 130 -11.92 5.52 -17.43
CA VAL A 130 -12.33 6.90 -17.10
C VAL A 130 -13.66 7.17 -17.76
N TRP A 131 -14.64 7.64 -16.99
CA TRP A 131 -15.97 7.98 -17.51
C TRP A 131 -15.98 9.36 -18.14
N PRO A 132 -16.77 9.61 -19.21
CA PRO A 132 -16.80 10.89 -19.92
C PRO A 132 -17.17 12.10 -19.05
N ASP A 133 -18.02 11.92 -18.05
CA ASP A 133 -18.38 12.93 -17.05
C ASP A 133 -17.24 13.28 -16.08
N GLN A 134 -16.26 12.40 -15.96
CA GLN A 134 -15.02 12.65 -15.20
C GLN A 134 -13.98 13.40 -16.05
N VAL A 135 -14.03 13.27 -17.37
CA VAL A 135 -13.11 13.98 -18.29
C VAL A 135 -13.39 15.48 -18.30
N GLU A 136 -14.65 15.94 -18.21
CA GLU A 136 -14.98 17.36 -18.10
C GLU A 136 -14.51 17.98 -16.78
N LYS A 137 -14.50 17.21 -15.69
CA LYS A 137 -13.92 17.63 -14.40
C LYS A 137 -12.39 17.67 -14.40
N LEU A 138 -11.75 16.90 -15.28
CA LEU A 138 -10.29 16.88 -15.46
C LEU A 138 -9.81 18.04 -16.37
N ALA A 139 -10.69 18.64 -17.18
CA ALA A 139 -10.37 19.75 -18.08
C ALA A 139 -10.52 21.15 -17.45
N ALA A 140 -11.15 21.27 -16.29
CA ALA A 140 -11.17 22.51 -15.51
C ALA A 140 -9.90 22.56 -14.62
N PRO A 141 -9.15 23.67 -14.60
CA PRO A 141 -7.97 23.77 -13.74
C PRO A 141 -8.40 23.99 -12.29
N ASP A 142 -8.93 22.96 -11.65
CA ASP A 142 -9.10 22.96 -10.21
C ASP A 142 -7.79 22.49 -9.56
N ARG A 143 -7.14 23.45 -8.88
CA ARG A 143 -5.89 23.26 -8.16
C ARG A 143 -6.13 22.49 -6.86
N SER A 144 -6.63 21.27 -6.95
CA SER A 144 -6.51 20.27 -5.90
C SER A 144 -5.77 19.07 -6.50
N SER A 145 -4.48 19.03 -6.23
CA SER A 145 -3.52 18.03 -6.70
C SER A 145 -3.81 16.65 -6.10
N ASP A 146 -4.75 15.92 -6.67
CA ASP A 146 -4.89 14.50 -6.42
C ASP A 146 -4.09 13.70 -7.47
N THR A 147 -2.77 13.71 -7.35
CA THR A 147 -1.95 12.64 -7.93
C THR A 147 -2.35 11.33 -7.22
N PRO A 148 -2.64 10.23 -7.97
CA PRO A 148 -3.28 9.01 -7.42
C PRO A 148 -2.54 8.32 -6.28
N ASN A 149 -1.31 8.69 -5.99
CA ASN A 149 -0.47 8.13 -4.91
C ASN A 149 0.15 9.19 -4.00
N THR A 150 -0.47 10.35 -3.83
CA THR A 150 -0.02 11.30 -2.81
C THR A 150 -0.34 10.75 -1.42
N LEU A 151 0.52 11.07 -0.44
CA LEU A 151 0.32 10.72 0.96
C LEU A 151 -1.11 11.09 1.44
N ASP A 152 -1.66 12.20 0.94
CA ASP A 152 -3.01 12.65 1.27
C ASP A 152 -4.11 11.75 0.69
N SER A 153 -3.91 11.20 -0.50
CA SER A 153 -4.87 10.26 -1.10
C SER A 153 -4.88 8.93 -0.35
N VAL A 154 -3.69 8.43 0.02
CA VAL A 154 -3.53 7.22 0.85
C VAL A 154 -4.14 7.43 2.23
N THR A 155 -3.85 8.58 2.86
CA THR A 155 -4.38 8.94 4.18
C THR A 155 -5.92 8.97 4.16
N ARG A 156 -6.54 9.56 3.14
CA ARG A 156 -8.01 9.57 2.98
C ARG A 156 -8.59 8.16 2.77
N LYS A 157 -7.92 7.30 2.00
CA LYS A 157 -8.34 5.90 1.83
C LYS A 157 -8.28 5.15 3.15
N LEU A 158 -7.19 5.29 3.89
CA LEU A 158 -7.03 4.67 5.21
C LEU A 158 -8.06 5.16 6.22
N GLN A 159 -8.36 6.46 6.26
CA GLN A 159 -9.38 7.02 7.16
C GLN A 159 -10.80 6.50 6.90
N ARG A 160 -11.09 6.03 5.68
CA ARG A 160 -12.37 5.39 5.34
C ARG A 160 -12.47 3.95 5.83
N LEU A 161 -11.36 3.34 6.22
CA LEU A 161 -11.36 2.02 6.84
C LEU A 161 -11.87 2.14 8.27
N HIS A 162 -13.02 1.55 8.56
CA HIS A 162 -13.60 1.53 9.91
C HIS A 162 -12.78 0.73 10.95
N GLN A 163 -11.66 0.14 10.55
CA GLN A 163 -10.83 -0.74 11.36
C GLN A 163 -9.44 -0.15 11.69
N LEU A 164 -9.20 1.13 11.42
CA LEU A 164 -7.94 1.75 11.81
C LEU A 164 -7.84 1.81 13.35
N PRO A 165 -6.80 1.20 13.94
CA PRO A 165 -6.63 1.25 15.36
C PRO A 165 -6.29 2.68 15.81
N PRO A 166 -6.95 3.20 16.85
CA PRO A 166 -6.54 4.47 17.45
C PRO A 166 -5.17 4.32 18.10
N MET A 167 -4.44 5.42 18.19
CA MET A 167 -3.20 5.44 18.97
C MET A 167 -3.52 5.16 20.46
N PRO A 168 -2.85 4.18 21.11
CA PRO A 168 -3.10 3.87 22.50
C PRO A 168 -2.84 5.06 23.43
N GLU A 169 -3.67 5.20 24.48
CA GLU A 169 -3.59 6.33 25.41
C GLU A 169 -2.19 6.52 26.02
N THR A 170 -1.53 5.42 26.39
CA THR A 170 -0.17 5.46 26.93
C THR A 170 0.82 6.07 25.93
N ALA A 171 0.71 5.72 24.64
CA ALA A 171 1.56 6.29 23.58
C ALA A 171 1.30 7.80 23.42
N VAL A 172 0.03 8.22 23.42
CA VAL A 172 -0.36 9.64 23.37
C VAL A 172 0.21 10.40 24.57
N ARG A 173 0.09 9.86 25.77
CA ARG A 173 0.63 10.49 27.00
C ARG A 173 2.15 10.64 26.95
N ILE A 174 2.87 9.60 26.48
CA ILE A 174 4.33 9.68 26.32
C ILE A 174 4.69 10.75 25.28
N MET A 175 3.95 10.84 24.18
CA MET A 175 4.16 11.86 23.16
C MET A 175 3.99 13.27 23.74
N HIS A 176 2.99 13.48 24.58
CA HIS A 176 2.82 14.77 25.27
C HIS A 176 3.97 15.10 26.23
N LEU A 177 4.47 14.11 26.99
CA LEU A 177 5.63 14.28 27.85
C LEU A 177 6.88 14.68 27.06
N THR A 178 7.11 14.15 25.88
CA THR A 178 8.27 14.54 25.04
C THR A 178 8.18 15.95 24.48
N SER A 179 6.98 16.52 24.44
CA SER A 179 6.73 17.87 23.95
C SER A 179 6.69 18.94 25.06
N ASP A 180 6.68 18.50 26.31
CA ASP A 180 6.62 19.41 27.49
C ASP A 180 8.03 19.61 28.06
N PRO A 181 8.58 20.85 28.02
CA PRO A 181 9.90 21.16 28.57
C PRO A 181 10.03 20.92 30.08
N GLU A 182 8.92 20.94 30.83
CA GLU A 182 8.88 20.71 32.27
C GLU A 182 8.78 19.22 32.65
N SER A 183 8.75 18.33 31.67
CA SER A 183 8.70 16.89 31.90
C SER A 183 10.00 16.36 32.49
N ASP A 184 9.87 15.47 33.45
CA ASP A 184 11.00 14.85 34.12
C ASP A 184 11.04 13.31 33.99
N VAL A 185 12.17 12.74 34.43
CA VAL A 185 12.41 11.27 34.42
C VAL A 185 11.40 10.53 35.29
N PHE A 186 10.90 11.13 36.37
CA PHE A 186 9.97 10.49 37.29
C PHE A 186 8.61 10.31 36.63
N GLN A 187 8.12 11.34 35.95
CA GLN A 187 6.85 11.28 35.22
C GLN A 187 6.87 10.23 34.11
N LEU A 188 7.97 10.17 33.34
CA LEU A 188 8.13 9.16 32.29
C LEU A 188 8.21 7.76 32.88
N ALA A 189 9.03 7.55 33.91
CA ALA A 189 9.17 6.24 34.54
C ALA A 189 7.86 5.78 35.16
N GLU A 190 7.14 6.63 35.88
CA GLU A 190 5.82 6.32 36.46
C GLU A 190 4.82 5.89 35.39
N LEU A 191 4.78 6.62 34.25
CA LEU A 191 3.88 6.30 33.15
C LEU A 191 4.18 4.93 32.52
N ILE A 192 5.46 4.61 32.32
CA ILE A 192 5.91 3.33 31.78
C ILE A 192 5.64 2.20 32.77
N GLU A 193 5.95 2.41 34.07
CA GLU A 193 5.84 1.39 35.13
C GLU A 193 4.38 1.03 35.48
N ARG A 194 3.40 1.84 35.09
CA ARG A 194 1.97 1.48 35.18
C ARG A 194 1.59 0.29 34.28
N ASP A 195 2.37 0.01 33.26
CA ASP A 195 2.18 -1.11 32.33
C ASP A 195 3.34 -2.12 32.47
N PRO A 196 3.17 -3.24 33.19
CA PRO A 196 4.24 -4.22 33.39
C PRO A 196 4.82 -4.78 32.11
N SER A 197 3.98 -4.95 31.08
CA SER A 197 4.44 -5.43 29.76
C SER A 197 5.34 -4.40 29.06
N LEU A 198 4.97 -3.13 29.11
CA LEU A 198 5.76 -2.04 28.57
C LEU A 198 7.10 -1.90 29.32
N THR A 199 7.04 -1.92 30.66
CA THR A 199 8.21 -1.91 31.53
C THR A 199 9.19 -3.03 31.17
N ALA A 200 8.70 -4.27 31.10
CA ALA A 200 9.54 -5.42 30.77
C ALA A 200 10.20 -5.31 29.37
N GLN A 201 9.47 -4.77 28.39
CA GLN A 201 10.01 -4.56 27.05
C GLN A 201 11.06 -3.43 27.02
N VAL A 202 10.79 -2.29 27.64
CA VAL A 202 11.76 -1.18 27.74
C VAL A 202 13.03 -1.65 28.41
N MET A 203 12.92 -2.35 29.55
CA MET A 203 14.07 -2.88 30.29
C MET A 203 14.84 -3.93 29.47
N ARG A 204 14.15 -4.80 28.73
CA ARG A 204 14.80 -5.77 27.84
C ARG A 204 15.63 -5.10 26.76
N TYR A 205 15.11 -4.06 26.15
CA TYR A 205 15.83 -3.33 25.09
C TYR A 205 16.97 -2.48 25.66
N ALA A 206 16.78 -1.82 26.81
CA ALA A 206 17.86 -1.10 27.49
C ALA A 206 19.05 -2.00 27.84
N ARG A 207 18.80 -3.27 28.15
CA ARG A 207 19.84 -4.29 28.43
C ARG A 207 20.41 -4.94 27.17
N SER A 208 19.95 -4.57 25.98
CA SER A 208 20.46 -5.17 24.75
C SER A 208 21.93 -4.81 24.51
N ALA A 209 22.65 -5.72 23.84
CA ALA A 209 24.06 -5.47 23.47
C ALA A 209 24.24 -4.24 22.57
N LEU A 210 23.19 -3.76 21.93
CA LEU A 210 23.17 -2.58 21.09
C LEU A 210 23.63 -1.32 21.83
N PHE A 211 23.30 -1.20 23.13
CA PHE A 211 23.66 -0.04 23.95
C PHE A 211 24.94 -0.26 24.80
N ALA A 212 25.61 -1.41 24.63
CA ALA A 212 26.89 -1.75 25.23
C ALA A 212 26.99 -1.57 26.76
N TYR A 213 25.87 -1.46 27.46
CA TYR A 213 25.86 -1.35 28.92
C TYR A 213 25.99 -2.73 29.58
N ARG A 214 26.97 -2.87 30.50
CA ARG A 214 27.29 -4.13 31.18
C ARG A 214 26.90 -4.15 32.67
N GLY A 215 26.34 -3.07 33.19
CA GLY A 215 25.90 -2.98 34.58
C GLY A 215 24.50 -3.58 34.81
N GLU A 216 24.06 -3.57 36.05
CA GLU A 216 22.71 -3.95 36.42
C GLU A 216 21.76 -2.76 36.24
N LEU A 217 20.59 -3.02 35.65
CA LEU A 217 19.50 -2.06 35.54
C LEU A 217 18.31 -2.58 36.36
N SER A 218 17.93 -1.86 37.40
CA SER A 218 16.89 -2.26 38.35
C SER A 218 15.54 -1.60 38.05
N SER A 219 15.53 -0.46 37.36
CA SER A 219 14.32 0.35 37.13
C SER A 219 14.32 1.05 35.76
N VAL A 220 13.16 1.55 35.35
CA VAL A 220 13.04 2.41 34.16
C VAL A 220 13.87 3.69 34.34
N LYS A 221 13.93 4.21 35.57
CA LYS A 221 14.78 5.37 35.90
C LYS A 221 16.24 5.12 35.61
N ASP A 222 16.74 3.91 35.91
CA ASP A 222 18.12 3.54 35.58
C ASP A 222 18.33 3.48 34.07
N ALA A 223 17.36 2.94 33.32
CA ALA A 223 17.39 2.91 31.86
C ALA A 223 17.47 4.34 31.28
N VAL A 224 16.75 5.28 31.86
CA VAL A 224 16.77 6.71 31.46
C VAL A 224 18.10 7.35 31.84
N ASN A 225 18.49 7.26 33.10
CA ASN A 225 19.61 8.08 33.63
C ASN A 225 20.99 7.56 33.24
N ILE A 226 21.12 6.25 33.03
CA ILE A 226 22.41 5.56 32.87
C ILE A 226 22.68 5.14 31.44
N VAL A 227 21.66 4.69 30.69
CA VAL A 227 21.88 3.99 29.42
C VAL A 227 21.40 4.77 28.21
N LEU A 228 20.14 5.16 28.19
CA LEU A 228 19.45 5.62 26.96
C LEU A 228 19.22 7.13 26.92
N GLY A 229 19.04 7.77 28.07
CA GLY A 229 18.52 9.14 28.18
C GLY A 229 17.00 9.21 28.05
N PHE A 230 16.45 10.38 28.41
CA PHE A 230 15.00 10.63 28.45
C PHE A 230 14.33 10.40 27.08
N ASP A 231 14.83 11.07 26.04
CA ASP A 231 14.20 11.05 24.71
C ASP A 231 14.15 9.65 24.11
N ARG A 232 15.23 8.88 24.17
CA ARG A 232 15.27 7.52 23.62
C ARG A 232 14.34 6.58 24.36
N VAL A 233 14.28 6.65 25.71
CA VAL A 233 13.34 5.82 26.48
C VAL A 233 11.91 6.21 26.17
N ALA A 234 11.59 7.49 26.10
CA ALA A 234 10.27 7.99 25.77
C ALA A 234 9.83 7.54 24.36
N GLN A 235 10.68 7.74 23.36
CA GLN A 235 10.39 7.33 21.98
C GLN A 235 10.25 5.81 21.84
N LEU A 236 11.11 5.05 22.49
CA LEU A 236 11.02 3.57 22.51
C LEU A 236 9.72 3.12 23.19
N ALA A 237 9.39 3.65 24.35
CA ALA A 237 8.17 3.31 25.09
C ALA A 237 6.91 3.72 24.32
N MET A 238 6.92 4.89 23.67
CA MET A 238 5.86 5.34 22.80
C MET A 238 5.65 4.36 21.62
N GLY A 239 6.72 4.00 20.91
CA GLY A 239 6.65 3.06 19.79
C GLY A 239 6.13 1.69 20.22
N ILE A 240 6.66 1.11 21.33
CA ILE A 240 6.18 -0.17 21.86
C ILE A 240 4.71 -0.09 22.26
N SER A 241 4.29 1.01 22.91
CA SER A 241 2.90 1.21 23.29
C SER A 241 2.01 1.32 22.04
N ALA A 242 2.42 2.09 21.05
CA ALA A 242 1.71 2.26 19.79
C ALA A 242 1.53 0.92 19.04
N ALA A 243 2.56 0.08 19.05
CA ALA A 243 2.50 -1.24 18.40
C ALA A 243 1.48 -2.21 19.07
N LYS A 244 1.08 -1.97 20.33
CA LYS A 244 0.02 -2.76 20.99
C LYS A 244 -1.36 -2.60 20.34
N ALA A 245 -1.56 -1.55 19.55
CA ALA A 245 -2.78 -1.38 18.76
C ALA A 245 -2.96 -2.45 17.68
N PHE A 246 -1.88 -3.16 17.30
CA PHE A 246 -1.89 -4.11 16.20
C PHE A 246 -1.89 -5.56 16.68
N ASN A 247 -2.68 -6.39 16.00
CA ASN A 247 -2.71 -7.83 16.24
C ASN A 247 -1.75 -8.53 15.26
N ILE A 248 -0.47 -8.67 15.67
CA ILE A 248 0.61 -9.20 14.85
C ILE A 248 1.20 -10.44 15.50
N PRO A 249 1.56 -11.50 14.73
CA PRO A 249 2.29 -12.65 15.24
C PRO A 249 3.62 -12.25 15.89
N GLN A 250 4.02 -12.97 16.95
CA GLN A 250 5.32 -12.73 17.60
C GLN A 250 6.50 -13.20 16.75
N ASP A 251 6.31 -14.32 16.05
CA ASP A 251 7.33 -15.03 15.30
C ASP A 251 7.15 -14.86 13.78
N GLY A 252 8.18 -15.24 13.03
CA GLY A 252 8.26 -15.10 11.59
C GLY A 252 9.16 -13.93 11.15
N PRO A 253 9.50 -13.85 9.87
CA PRO A 253 10.36 -12.80 9.31
C PRO A 253 9.89 -11.37 9.60
N PHE A 254 8.57 -11.14 9.59
CA PHE A 254 7.92 -9.86 9.89
C PHE A 254 7.16 -9.90 11.23
N GLY A 255 7.41 -10.92 12.08
CA GLY A 255 6.83 -10.98 13.42
C GLY A 255 7.39 -9.91 14.36
N LEU A 256 6.66 -9.60 15.44
CA LEU A 256 7.01 -8.49 16.36
C LEU A 256 8.44 -8.58 16.91
N THR A 257 8.96 -9.78 17.15
CA THR A 257 10.34 -9.97 17.65
C THR A 257 11.36 -9.44 16.65
N LYS A 258 11.25 -9.80 15.38
CA LYS A 258 12.14 -9.33 14.30
C LYS A 258 11.90 -7.88 13.94
N PHE A 259 10.63 -7.46 13.91
CA PHE A 259 10.25 -6.08 13.70
C PHE A 259 10.96 -5.13 14.69
N TRP A 260 10.88 -5.41 16.00
CA TRP A 260 11.53 -4.56 17.00
C TRP A 260 13.06 -4.61 16.94
N GLN A 261 13.63 -5.77 16.64
CA GLN A 261 15.07 -5.88 16.42
C GLN A 261 15.51 -4.95 15.28
N HIS A 262 14.85 -5.02 14.13
CA HIS A 262 15.12 -4.18 12.98
C HIS A 262 14.88 -2.68 13.27
N ALA A 263 13.76 -2.33 13.87
CA ALA A 263 13.40 -0.95 14.21
C ALA A 263 14.45 -0.28 15.12
N LEU A 264 14.91 -0.99 16.15
CA LEU A 264 15.94 -0.47 17.07
C LEU A 264 17.30 -0.27 16.41
N TYR A 265 17.75 -1.23 15.59
CA TYR A 265 19.00 -1.06 14.85
C TYR A 265 18.95 0.15 13.93
N ASN A 266 17.84 0.32 13.20
CA ASN A 266 17.64 1.48 12.33
C ASN A 266 17.57 2.80 13.12
N ALA A 267 16.89 2.83 14.26
CA ALA A 267 16.81 4.02 15.11
C ALA A 267 18.21 4.49 15.56
N VAL A 268 19.00 3.57 16.10
CA VAL A 268 20.36 3.88 16.57
C VAL A 268 21.29 4.25 15.41
N LEU A 269 21.20 3.55 14.29
CA LEU A 269 21.99 3.86 13.09
C LEU A 269 21.62 5.24 12.52
N SER A 270 20.34 5.52 12.38
CA SER A 270 19.86 6.83 11.88
C SER A 270 20.33 7.98 12.75
N GLN A 271 20.27 7.80 14.08
CA GLN A 271 20.79 8.80 15.01
C GLN A 271 22.31 8.97 14.89
N ALA A 272 23.05 7.88 14.82
CA ALA A 272 24.51 7.93 14.68
C ALA A 272 24.92 8.61 13.38
N LEU A 273 24.21 8.35 12.26
CA LEU A 273 24.44 9.03 10.99
C LEU A 273 24.09 10.52 11.06
N ALA A 274 23.00 10.89 11.75
CA ALA A 274 22.63 12.29 11.96
C ALA A 274 23.72 13.06 12.74
N LEU A 275 24.29 12.45 13.78
CA LEU A 275 25.38 13.05 14.56
C LEU A 275 26.69 13.18 13.77
N LEU A 276 26.91 12.34 12.76
CA LEU A 276 28.09 12.39 11.87
C LEU A 276 27.85 13.27 10.63
N ALA A 277 26.61 13.69 10.39
CA ALA A 277 26.27 14.53 9.24
C ALA A 277 26.90 15.94 9.35
N ASN A 278 27.02 16.61 8.19
CA ASN A 278 27.48 18.00 8.18
C ASN A 278 26.54 18.87 9.06
N PRO A 279 27.07 19.63 10.05
CA PRO A 279 26.28 20.52 10.90
C PRO A 279 25.40 21.52 10.14
N ASP A 280 25.82 21.93 8.94
CA ASP A 280 25.05 22.84 8.07
C ASP A 280 23.70 22.27 7.62
N LEU A 281 23.53 20.96 7.68
CA LEU A 281 22.28 20.28 7.32
C LEU A 281 21.21 20.36 8.40
N LEU A 282 21.54 20.83 9.61
CA LEU A 282 20.64 21.02 10.76
C LEU A 282 19.74 19.78 11.04
N ILE A 283 20.30 18.59 10.93
CA ILE A 283 19.58 17.34 11.16
C ILE A 283 19.44 17.12 12.66
N ASP A 284 18.20 17.01 13.15
CA ASP A 284 17.92 16.66 14.53
C ASP A 284 18.13 15.14 14.75
N ASP A 285 19.10 14.77 15.55
CA ASP A 285 19.47 13.39 15.85
C ASP A 285 18.36 12.63 16.61
N LYS A 286 17.56 13.32 17.43
CA LYS A 286 16.41 12.73 18.14
C LYS A 286 15.28 12.39 17.15
N GLN A 287 15.02 13.31 16.20
CA GLN A 287 14.05 13.05 15.13
C GLN A 287 14.52 11.93 14.20
N ALA A 288 15.82 11.84 13.92
CA ALA A 288 16.39 10.74 13.16
C ALA A 288 16.19 9.39 13.85
N TYR A 289 16.40 9.33 15.18
CA TYR A 289 16.12 8.14 15.98
C TYR A 289 14.65 7.73 15.89
N LEU A 290 13.72 8.67 16.14
CA LEU A 290 12.29 8.41 16.07
C LEU A 290 11.86 7.92 14.69
N SER A 291 12.35 8.57 13.64
CA SER A 291 12.06 8.18 12.26
C SER A 291 12.54 6.77 11.94
N GLY A 292 13.78 6.43 12.35
CA GLY A 292 14.32 5.08 12.22
C GLY A 292 13.55 4.03 13.04
N LEU A 293 12.96 4.41 14.17
CA LEU A 293 12.15 3.52 15.01
C LEU A 293 10.79 3.21 14.38
N LEU A 294 10.16 4.18 13.73
CA LEU A 294 8.78 4.10 13.25
C LEU A 294 8.65 3.78 11.76
N HIS A 295 9.75 3.79 11.00
CA HIS A 295 9.73 3.72 9.53
C HIS A 295 8.93 2.53 8.95
N ASN A 296 8.86 1.41 9.66
CA ASN A 296 8.20 0.18 9.20
C ASN A 296 6.80 -0.05 9.85
N PHE A 297 6.20 0.95 10.50
CA PHE A 297 4.87 0.78 11.13
C PHE A 297 3.77 0.40 10.14
N GLY A 298 3.97 0.70 8.86
CA GLY A 298 3.07 0.23 7.81
C GLY A 298 2.96 -1.29 7.72
N LEU A 299 4.04 -2.03 8.00
CA LEU A 299 3.99 -3.50 8.07
C LEU A 299 3.09 -4.00 9.20
N LEU A 300 3.10 -3.32 10.36
CA LEU A 300 2.21 -3.65 11.48
C LEU A 300 0.76 -3.39 11.10
N LEU A 301 0.48 -2.25 10.45
CA LEU A 301 -0.87 -1.94 9.99
C LEU A 301 -1.36 -2.94 8.94
N LEU A 302 -0.54 -3.29 7.96
CA LEU A 302 -0.88 -4.31 6.96
C LEU A 302 -1.15 -5.67 7.59
N GLY A 303 -0.33 -6.09 8.54
CA GLY A 303 -0.54 -7.35 9.24
C GLY A 303 -1.81 -7.38 10.09
N HIS A 304 -2.20 -6.24 10.65
CA HIS A 304 -3.43 -6.09 11.42
C HIS A 304 -4.68 -6.11 10.54
N LEU A 305 -4.66 -5.35 9.44
CA LEU A 305 -5.80 -5.21 8.53
C LEU A 305 -5.98 -6.41 7.59
N PHE A 306 -4.87 -7.02 7.16
CA PHE A 306 -4.82 -8.05 6.14
C PHE A 306 -4.01 -9.28 6.59
N PRO A 307 -4.48 -10.02 7.63
CA PRO A 307 -3.72 -11.15 8.18
C PRO A 307 -3.40 -12.27 7.16
N PRO A 308 -4.29 -12.62 6.19
CA PRO A 308 -3.97 -13.63 5.19
C PRO A 308 -2.79 -13.21 4.29
N GLU A 309 -2.80 -11.98 3.81
CA GLU A 309 -1.76 -11.42 2.96
C GLU A 309 -0.44 -11.28 3.73
N PHE A 310 -0.50 -10.84 4.98
CA PHE A 310 0.66 -10.76 5.86
C PHE A 310 1.30 -12.13 6.12
N LYS A 311 0.48 -13.18 6.27
CA LYS A 311 0.97 -14.56 6.38
C LYS A 311 1.69 -14.99 5.10
N MET A 312 1.19 -14.58 3.94
CA MET A 312 1.82 -14.85 2.66
C MET A 312 3.14 -14.09 2.49
N LEU A 313 3.20 -12.81 2.90
CA LEU A 313 4.45 -12.02 2.97
C LEU A 313 5.53 -12.75 3.78
N ASN A 314 5.19 -13.23 4.99
CA ASN A 314 6.11 -13.98 5.83
C ASN A 314 6.64 -15.22 5.11
N ARG A 315 5.74 -16.00 4.48
CA ARG A 315 6.12 -17.21 3.75
C ARG A 315 7.01 -16.92 2.55
N LEU A 316 6.71 -15.87 1.78
CA LEU A 316 7.55 -15.48 0.64
C LEU A 316 8.93 -15.02 1.09
N ARG A 317 9.05 -14.28 2.19
CA ARG A 317 10.34 -13.88 2.77
C ARG A 317 11.16 -15.10 3.23
N GLU A 318 10.51 -16.12 3.82
CA GLU A 318 11.17 -17.36 4.23
C GLU A 318 11.73 -18.16 3.03
N THR A 319 10.95 -18.20 1.94
CA THR A 319 11.33 -18.95 0.74
C THR A 319 12.27 -18.17 -0.19
N ASN A 320 12.26 -16.84 -0.13
CA ASN A 320 13.07 -15.95 -0.96
C ASN A 320 13.76 -14.89 -0.09
N PRO A 321 14.80 -15.26 0.69
CA PRO A 321 15.45 -14.34 1.64
C PRO A 321 16.16 -13.16 0.96
N ASP A 322 16.59 -13.33 -0.29
CA ASP A 322 17.34 -12.33 -1.06
C ASP A 322 16.45 -11.41 -1.89
N ALA A 323 15.14 -11.69 -2.00
CA ALA A 323 14.21 -10.83 -2.72
C ALA A 323 14.03 -9.48 -1.99
N SER A 324 13.91 -8.40 -2.74
CA SER A 324 13.58 -7.09 -2.16
C SER A 324 12.18 -7.10 -1.52
N MET A 325 11.93 -6.16 -0.61
CA MET A 325 10.60 -6.04 0.01
C MET A 325 9.54 -5.74 -1.03
N GLN A 326 9.85 -4.89 -1.99
CA GLN A 326 8.94 -4.53 -3.08
C GLN A 326 8.56 -5.73 -3.95
N GLU A 327 9.55 -6.57 -4.33
CA GLU A 327 9.26 -7.79 -5.10
C GLU A 327 8.33 -8.76 -4.36
N ILE A 328 8.48 -8.86 -3.03
CA ILE A 328 7.62 -9.70 -2.19
C ILE A 328 6.23 -9.08 -2.07
N GLU A 329 6.14 -7.77 -1.87
CA GLU A 329 4.88 -7.04 -1.82
C GLU A 329 4.13 -7.17 -3.14
N ASP A 330 4.76 -6.95 -4.27
CA ASP A 330 4.16 -7.06 -5.60
C ASP A 330 3.57 -8.45 -5.88
N GLN A 331 4.19 -9.50 -5.34
CA GLN A 331 3.67 -10.88 -5.46
C GLN A 331 2.43 -11.14 -4.60
N VAL A 332 2.33 -10.50 -3.43
CA VAL A 332 1.21 -10.69 -2.51
C VAL A 332 -0.01 -9.87 -2.92
N PHE A 333 0.21 -8.68 -3.42
CA PHE A 333 -0.83 -7.65 -3.57
C PHE A 333 -1.71 -7.79 -4.81
N GLY A 334 -1.37 -8.70 -5.71
CA GLY A 334 -2.26 -9.09 -6.82
C GLY A 334 -3.43 -10.00 -6.43
N MET A 335 -3.61 -10.35 -5.14
CA MET A 335 -4.46 -11.47 -4.72
C MET A 335 -5.45 -11.14 -3.59
N GLY A 336 -6.26 -10.12 -3.62
CA GLY A 336 -7.30 -10.01 -2.58
C GLY A 336 -7.97 -8.66 -2.39
N GLY A 337 -8.89 -8.55 -1.40
CA GLY A 337 -9.63 -7.33 -1.06
C GLY A 337 -8.79 -6.17 -0.52
N ALA A 338 -7.50 -6.38 -0.35
CA ALA A 338 -6.52 -5.40 0.09
C ALA A 338 -5.92 -4.58 -1.07
N GLN A 339 -6.25 -4.91 -2.31
CA GLN A 339 -5.58 -4.45 -3.54
C GLN A 339 -5.45 -2.93 -3.65
N ASP A 340 -6.46 -2.16 -3.21
CA ASP A 340 -6.45 -0.69 -3.34
C ASP A 340 -5.55 0.02 -2.33
N ILE A 341 -5.22 -0.64 -1.22
CA ILE A 341 -4.43 -0.07 -0.13
C ILE A 341 -3.00 -0.59 -0.16
N ILE A 342 -2.86 -1.86 -0.48
CA ILE A 342 -1.59 -2.58 -0.40
C ILE A 342 -0.76 -2.41 -1.69
N ALA A 343 -1.38 -2.19 -2.85
CA ALA A 343 -0.68 -1.85 -4.09
C ALA A 343 0.23 -0.61 -3.99
N ILE A 344 0.11 0.13 -2.88
CA ILE A 344 0.89 1.33 -2.59
C ILE A 344 2.17 0.99 -1.81
N GLY A 345 2.25 -0.22 -1.22
CA GLY A 345 3.35 -0.67 -0.36
C GLY A 345 3.21 -0.22 1.10
N HIS A 346 3.97 -0.86 1.99
CA HIS A 346 3.89 -0.61 3.44
C HIS A 346 4.34 0.80 3.84
N ALA A 347 5.24 1.45 3.11
CA ALA A 347 5.78 2.75 3.49
C ALA A 347 4.77 3.90 3.39
N PRO A 348 4.08 4.13 2.26
CA PRO A 348 3.04 5.15 2.20
C PRO A 348 1.89 4.87 3.19
N VAL A 349 1.57 3.59 3.41
CA VAL A 349 0.58 3.17 4.41
C VAL A 349 1.03 3.54 5.82
N GLY A 350 2.30 3.27 6.16
CA GLY A 350 2.90 3.66 7.43
C GLY A 350 2.95 5.17 7.62
N ALA A 351 3.43 5.91 6.64
CA ALA A 351 3.47 7.37 6.66
C ALA A 351 2.08 7.98 6.90
N SER A 352 1.05 7.44 6.22
CA SER A 352 -0.33 7.86 6.41
C SER A 352 -0.86 7.57 7.81
N LEU A 353 -0.51 6.42 8.40
CA LEU A 353 -0.85 6.08 9.77
C LEU A 353 -0.22 7.08 10.76
N LEU A 354 1.09 7.36 10.61
CA LEU A 354 1.80 8.32 11.46
C LEU A 354 1.18 9.72 11.36
N LYS A 355 0.74 10.11 10.17
CA LYS A 355 0.04 11.38 9.94
C LYS A 355 -1.32 11.42 10.66
N ILE A 356 -2.11 10.35 10.57
CA ILE A 356 -3.41 10.23 11.27
C ILE A 356 -3.21 10.29 12.78
N TRP A 357 -2.14 9.73 13.30
CA TRP A 357 -1.79 9.76 14.72
C TRP A 357 -1.14 11.07 15.19
N GLY A 358 -0.88 12.03 14.29
CA GLY A 358 -0.34 13.34 14.61
C GLY A 358 1.14 13.35 14.98
N LEU A 359 1.93 12.41 14.43
CA LEU A 359 3.38 12.34 14.65
C LEU A 359 4.12 13.44 13.86
N PRO A 360 5.39 13.75 14.23
CA PRO A 360 6.16 14.80 13.56
C PRO A 360 6.30 14.59 12.05
N GLU A 361 6.21 15.67 11.28
CA GLU A 361 6.27 15.67 9.81
C GLU A 361 7.55 15.01 9.27
N THR A 362 8.67 15.21 9.94
CA THR A 362 9.95 14.57 9.60
C THR A 362 9.86 13.05 9.63
N SER A 363 9.22 12.46 10.64
CA SER A 363 9.04 11.01 10.74
C SER A 363 8.09 10.49 9.67
N ILE A 364 7.04 11.25 9.34
CA ILE A 364 6.09 10.94 8.27
C ILE A 364 6.81 10.89 6.92
N MET A 365 7.60 11.93 6.61
CA MET A 365 8.32 12.05 5.34
C MET A 365 9.39 10.96 5.18
N VAL A 366 10.18 10.69 6.23
CA VAL A 366 11.19 9.63 6.21
C VAL A 366 10.53 8.27 5.95
N THR A 367 9.44 7.96 6.63
CA THR A 367 8.70 6.71 6.43
C THR A 367 8.18 6.59 4.99
N HIS A 368 7.77 7.70 4.38
CA HIS A 368 7.30 7.72 2.99
C HIS A 368 8.42 7.50 1.97
N ILE A 369 9.63 8.05 2.22
CA ILE A 369 10.73 8.11 1.24
C ILE A 369 11.63 6.87 1.27
N VAL A 370 11.80 6.22 2.42
CA VAL A 370 12.79 5.13 2.64
C VAL A 370 12.67 3.99 1.63
N ILE A 371 11.52 3.80 1.00
CA ILE A 371 11.27 2.67 0.10
C ILE A 371 11.36 3.03 -1.38
N MET A 372 11.47 4.29 -1.74
CA MET A 372 11.70 4.65 -3.16
C MET A 372 13.14 4.35 -3.65
N ARG A 373 14.06 3.82 -2.80
CA ARG A 373 15.48 3.63 -3.13
C ARG A 373 16.08 2.28 -2.75
N THR A 374 15.31 1.35 -2.20
CA THR A 374 15.74 -0.04 -1.99
C THR A 374 14.94 -0.98 -2.89
#